data_e854b620e5d5dd08338ddf72bd3e7492
#
_entry.id   e854b620e5d5dd08338ddf72bd3e7492
#
_cell.length_a   1.000
_cell.length_b   1.000
_cell.length_c   1.000
_cell.angle_alpha   90.00
_cell.angle_beta   90.00
_cell.angle_gamma   90.00
#
_symmetry.space_group_name_H-M   'P 1'
#
loop_
_entity.id
_entity.type
_entity.pdbx_description
1 polymer ?
#
loop_
_entity_poly.entity_id
_entity_poly.type
_entity_poly.pdbx_seq_one_letter_code
_entity_poly.pdbx_strand_id
1 'polypeptide(L)'
;MKLKKYIFCMLALAILLVAGGCDPQVEKQPPASSSSSSAVSSSGSSASSGSSASTVAKPVKAKELTVKVYYPNDAGERLVAVSRKVKVSDGTDKYTAALKSLMEGTKEQGQSTIIPRQTKIRSVKVKNGVATVDFSGDIVKHFVGGSTGEEMLVGSVVNTLTEFPEVTSVQILIDGNPVESLAGHMDLTMPIKRMESILPK
;
A
#
# COMPACT_ATOMS: atom_id res chain seq x y z
N MET A 1 -42.31 26.21 -7.36
CA MET A 1 -43.51 25.64 -6.73
C MET A 1 -43.09 24.35 -6.07
N LYS A 2 -42.78 24.43 -4.77
CA LYS A 2 -43.56 23.97 -3.62
C LYS A 2 -44.04 22.54 -3.79
N LEU A 3 -43.41 21.65 -3.11
CA LEU A 3 -43.95 20.51 -2.39
C LEU A 3 -42.91 19.38 -2.36
N LYS A 4 -42.21 19.22 -1.27
CA LYS A 4 -42.05 18.02 -0.44
C LYS A 4 -41.04 18.24 0.67
N LYS A 5 -41.35 19.19 1.54
CA LYS A 5 -41.02 19.09 2.96
C LYS A 5 -42.15 18.24 3.56
N TYR A 6 -41.86 17.42 4.52
CA TYR A 6 -42.70 16.56 5.37
C TYR A 6 -42.58 15.07 5.05
N ILE A 7 -41.50 14.47 5.50
CA ILE A 7 -41.57 13.18 6.20
C ILE A 7 -40.34 13.17 7.15
N PHE A 8 -40.47 14.03 8.14
CA PHE A 8 -39.77 13.91 9.40
C PHE A 8 -40.91 13.74 10.40
N CYS A 9 -41.01 12.65 11.05
CA CYS A 9 -41.51 12.41 12.40
C CYS A 9 -41.94 10.97 12.56
N MET A 10 -41.64 10.46 13.70
CA MET A 10 -42.17 9.27 14.35
C MET A 10 -41.55 7.93 13.99
N LEU A 11 -40.51 7.54 14.72
CA LEU A 11 -40.66 6.45 15.67
C LEU A 11 -39.52 6.50 16.71
N ALA A 12 -39.83 7.16 17.79
CA ALA A 12 -39.14 6.99 19.06
C ALA A 12 -39.85 5.88 19.85
N LEU A 13 -39.10 5.19 20.69
CA LEU A 13 -39.57 4.42 21.83
C LEU A 13 -39.65 2.90 21.69
N ALA A 14 -38.60 2.23 22.14
CA ALA A 14 -38.75 1.11 23.05
C ALA A 14 -37.38 0.82 23.73
N ILE A 15 -37.26 1.38 24.93
CA ILE A 15 -36.28 1.02 25.96
C ILE A 15 -36.78 -0.29 26.58
N LEU A 16 -35.96 -1.32 26.64
CA LEU A 16 -36.11 -2.39 27.63
C LEU A 16 -34.75 -2.74 28.22
N LEU A 17 -34.58 -2.27 29.41
CA LEU A 17 -33.57 -2.68 30.42
C LEU A 17 -33.78 -4.16 30.78
N VAL A 18 -32.70 -4.96 30.73
CA VAL A 18 -32.55 -6.11 31.58
C VAL A 18 -31.19 -6.01 32.24
N ALA A 19 -31.25 -5.69 33.54
CA ALA A 19 -30.16 -5.77 34.48
C ALA A 19 -30.10 -7.19 35.05
N GLY A 20 -28.89 -7.68 35.23
CA GLY A 20 -28.57 -8.88 36.04
C GLY A 20 -27.13 -9.23 35.69
N GLY A 21 -26.17 -8.98 36.43
CA GLY A 21 -25.86 -9.14 37.86
C GLY A 21 -25.13 -10.44 38.02
N CYS A 22 -23.83 -10.39 38.27
CA CYS A 22 -23.08 -10.93 39.35
C CYS A 22 -21.59 -11.12 39.05
N ASP A 23 -20.85 -10.43 39.68
CA ASP A 23 -19.50 -10.31 40.22
C ASP A 23 -19.00 -11.53 41.00
N PRO A 24 -17.77 -11.52 41.59
CA PRO A 24 -16.45 -11.82 41.05
C PRO A 24 -15.77 -12.96 41.80
N GLN A 25 -14.62 -13.45 41.31
CA GLN A 25 -13.69 -14.14 42.22
C GLN A 25 -12.24 -13.76 41.88
N VAL A 26 -11.72 -13.11 42.85
CA VAL A 26 -10.33 -12.82 43.19
C VAL A 26 -9.66 -14.09 43.72
N GLU A 27 -8.45 -14.40 43.26
CA GLU A 27 -7.42 -15.06 44.07
C GLU A 27 -6.05 -14.86 43.46
N LYS A 28 -5.31 -13.94 44.02
CA LYS A 28 -4.13 -14.00 44.88
C LYS A 28 -2.86 -14.55 44.27
N GLN A 29 -1.96 -13.60 44.04
CA GLN A 29 -0.50 -13.65 44.14
C GLN A 29 -0.05 -14.01 45.58
N PRO A 30 1.25 -14.13 45.91
CA PRO A 30 2.52 -14.60 45.36
C PRO A 30 3.23 -15.60 46.36
N PRO A 31 4.54 -15.72 46.55
CA PRO A 31 5.71 -14.86 46.28
C PRO A 31 7.04 -15.58 45.95
N ALA A 32 7.95 -14.77 45.39
CA ALA A 32 9.34 -14.49 45.75
C ALA A 32 10.37 -15.61 46.06
N SER A 33 11.51 -15.49 45.52
CA SER A 33 12.88 -15.20 46.08
C SER A 33 13.92 -15.68 45.10
N SER A 34 14.82 -14.94 44.84
CA SER A 34 16.00 -14.29 45.39
C SER A 34 17.27 -14.78 44.75
N SER A 35 18.06 -13.79 44.39
CA SER A 35 19.48 -13.57 44.64
C SER A 35 20.45 -14.38 43.77
N SER A 36 21.55 -13.89 43.27
CA SER A 36 22.44 -12.81 43.64
C SER A 36 23.58 -12.74 42.61
N SER A 37 23.98 -11.52 42.32
CA SER A 37 25.33 -10.96 42.33
C SER A 37 26.48 -11.74 41.66
N SER A 38 27.19 -11.11 40.73
CA SER A 38 28.49 -10.50 41.05
C SER A 38 29.06 -9.79 39.80
N ALA A 39 29.50 -8.58 40.06
CA ALA A 39 30.34 -7.75 39.24
C ALA A 39 31.74 -8.35 39.10
N VAL A 40 32.47 -8.00 38.05
CA VAL A 40 33.83 -7.42 38.12
C VAL A 40 34.23 -6.76 36.82
N SER A 41 34.78 -5.61 36.98
CA SER A 41 35.44 -4.68 36.06
C SER A 41 36.65 -5.27 35.33
N SER A 42 36.96 -4.76 34.13
CA SER A 42 38.28 -4.09 33.86
C SER A 42 38.32 -3.53 32.44
N SER A 43 38.42 -2.27 32.37
CA SER A 43 39.29 -1.35 31.64
C SER A 43 40.22 -1.91 30.56
N GLY A 44 40.18 -1.24 29.42
CA GLY A 44 41.22 -1.35 28.37
C GLY A 44 40.98 -0.32 27.28
N SER A 45 41.55 0.86 27.45
CA SER A 45 41.73 1.88 26.43
C SER A 45 42.64 1.39 25.32
N SER A 46 42.29 1.65 24.06
CA SER A 46 43.28 1.98 23.04
C SER A 46 42.61 2.74 21.90
N ALA A 47 42.98 3.97 21.79
CA ALA A 47 42.74 4.84 20.64
C ALA A 47 43.52 4.31 19.42
N SER A 48 42.88 4.27 18.28
CA SER A 48 43.53 4.26 16.98
C SER A 48 42.72 5.06 16.00
N SER A 49 43.25 6.24 15.72
CA SER A 49 42.90 7.11 14.60
C SER A 49 43.11 6.38 13.28
N GLY A 50 42.11 6.45 12.42
CA GLY A 50 42.17 5.85 11.08
C GLY A 50 41.16 6.49 10.13
N SER A 51 41.59 7.58 9.53
CA SER A 51 41.33 8.04 8.17
C SER A 51 39.89 8.00 7.66
N SER A 52 39.29 9.15 7.63
CA SER A 52 38.11 9.48 6.79
C SER A 52 38.46 9.30 5.31
N ALA A 53 38.15 8.15 4.75
CA ALA A 53 38.07 8.00 3.30
C ALA A 53 36.71 8.56 2.87
N SER A 54 36.73 9.84 2.51
CA SER A 54 35.64 10.47 1.76
C SER A 54 35.55 9.75 0.40
N THR A 55 34.70 8.76 0.32
CA THR A 55 34.34 8.15 -0.97
C THR A 55 33.46 9.16 -1.70
N VAL A 56 34.11 9.92 -2.58
CA VAL A 56 33.43 10.76 -3.56
C VAL A 56 32.53 9.83 -4.39
N ALA A 57 31.24 9.85 -4.08
CA ALA A 57 30.24 9.15 -4.88
C ALA A 57 30.27 9.75 -6.29
N LYS A 58 30.76 8.96 -7.24
CA LYS A 58 30.70 9.25 -8.67
C LYS A 58 29.25 9.58 -9.02
N PRO A 59 28.96 10.68 -9.75
CA PRO A 59 27.59 11.00 -10.10
C PRO A 59 27.01 9.89 -10.97
N VAL A 60 26.09 9.14 -10.41
CA VAL A 60 25.37 8.08 -11.11
C VAL A 60 24.48 8.75 -12.14
N LYS A 61 24.71 8.50 -13.41
CA LYS A 61 23.86 8.97 -14.51
C LYS A 61 22.48 8.35 -14.36
N ALA A 62 21.54 9.10 -13.79
CA ALA A 62 20.13 8.72 -13.82
C ALA A 62 19.68 8.60 -15.28
N LYS A 63 19.15 7.44 -15.67
CA LYS A 63 18.58 7.22 -17.01
C LYS A 63 17.11 7.66 -16.96
N GLU A 64 16.71 8.55 -17.86
CA GLU A 64 15.29 8.84 -18.07
C GLU A 64 14.63 7.72 -18.88
N LEU A 65 13.45 7.30 -18.44
CA LEU A 65 12.61 6.33 -19.12
C LEU A 65 11.20 6.90 -19.21
N THR A 66 10.58 6.77 -20.39
CA THR A 66 9.15 7.05 -20.54
C THR A 66 8.36 5.79 -20.22
N VAL A 67 7.42 5.91 -19.29
CA VAL A 67 6.53 4.82 -18.85
C VAL A 67 5.08 5.27 -19.05
N LYS A 68 4.17 4.32 -19.22
CA LYS A 68 2.73 4.58 -19.14
C LYS A 68 2.24 4.18 -17.75
N VAL A 69 1.50 5.06 -17.12
CA VAL A 69 0.81 4.82 -15.85
C VAL A 69 -0.69 4.98 -16.07
N TYR A 70 -1.49 4.26 -15.33
CA TYR A 70 -2.92 4.15 -15.57
C TYR A 70 -3.72 4.72 -14.42
N TYR A 71 -4.60 5.68 -14.71
CA TYR A 71 -5.49 6.33 -13.75
C TYR A 71 -6.94 6.09 -14.10
N PRO A 72 -7.83 5.95 -13.11
CA PRO A 72 -9.26 5.98 -13.36
C PRO A 72 -9.69 7.29 -14.05
N ASN A 73 -10.63 7.21 -14.98
CA ASN A 73 -11.32 8.38 -15.50
C ASN A 73 -12.25 8.99 -14.41
N ASP A 74 -12.83 10.16 -14.67
CA ASP A 74 -13.70 10.85 -13.71
C ASP A 74 -14.92 10.01 -13.29
N ALA A 75 -15.43 9.18 -14.19
CA ALA A 75 -16.54 8.28 -13.88
C ALA A 75 -16.10 7.08 -13.01
N GLY A 76 -14.79 6.81 -12.88
CA GLY A 76 -14.25 5.66 -12.16
C GLY A 76 -14.52 4.30 -12.82
N GLU A 77 -14.85 4.29 -14.12
CA GLU A 77 -15.27 3.07 -14.85
C GLU A 77 -14.20 2.51 -15.78
N ARG A 78 -13.22 3.34 -16.17
CA ARG A 78 -12.16 3.01 -17.13
C ARG A 78 -10.83 3.55 -16.67
N LEU A 79 -9.76 2.89 -17.07
CA LEU A 79 -8.40 3.38 -16.87
C LEU A 79 -7.90 4.09 -18.11
N VAL A 80 -7.32 5.27 -17.91
CA VAL A 80 -6.70 6.08 -18.95
C VAL A 80 -5.19 6.06 -18.78
N ALA A 81 -4.46 5.79 -19.88
CA ALA A 81 -3.01 5.77 -19.90
C ALA A 81 -2.43 7.18 -19.96
N VAL A 82 -1.44 7.47 -19.11
CA VAL A 82 -0.68 8.72 -19.09
C VAL A 82 0.79 8.42 -19.26
N SER A 83 1.43 9.06 -20.22
CA SER A 83 2.88 8.95 -20.41
C SER A 83 3.62 9.81 -19.38
N ARG A 84 4.57 9.21 -18.66
CA ARG A 84 5.39 9.87 -17.63
C ARG A 84 6.87 9.64 -17.91
N LYS A 85 7.68 10.67 -17.68
CA LYS A 85 9.13 10.55 -17.64
C LYS A 85 9.56 10.24 -16.22
N VAL A 86 10.23 9.12 -16.02
CA VAL A 86 10.74 8.68 -14.72
C VAL A 86 12.25 8.57 -14.76
N LYS A 87 12.90 8.84 -13.63
CA LYS A 87 14.34 8.67 -13.47
C LYS A 87 14.62 7.32 -12.82
N VAL A 88 15.41 6.53 -13.50
CA VAL A 88 15.92 5.26 -12.99
C VAL A 88 17.38 5.47 -12.59
N SER A 89 17.72 5.21 -11.34
CA SER A 89 19.07 5.36 -10.78
C SER A 89 19.49 4.09 -10.07
N ASP A 90 20.77 3.98 -9.72
CA ASP A 90 21.25 2.88 -8.89
C ASP A 90 20.46 2.84 -7.58
N GLY A 91 19.73 1.74 -7.34
CA GLY A 91 18.84 1.56 -6.19
C GLY A 91 17.34 1.81 -6.46
N THR A 92 16.97 2.30 -7.66
CA THR A 92 15.57 2.38 -8.05
C THR A 92 15.41 1.75 -9.44
N ASP A 93 14.83 0.56 -9.50
CA ASP A 93 14.53 -0.11 -10.75
C ASP A 93 13.36 0.56 -11.50
N LYS A 94 13.20 0.22 -12.78
CA LYS A 94 12.19 0.83 -13.65
C LYS A 94 10.75 0.56 -13.20
N TYR A 95 10.48 -0.58 -12.59
CA TYR A 95 9.14 -0.94 -12.11
C TYR A 95 8.75 -0.13 -10.89
N THR A 96 9.67 -0.03 -9.93
CA THR A 96 9.53 0.84 -8.75
C THR A 96 9.37 2.32 -9.18
N ALA A 97 10.13 2.77 -10.19
CA ALA A 97 10.02 4.13 -10.69
C ALA A 97 8.65 4.40 -11.33
N ALA A 98 8.11 3.45 -12.11
CA ALA A 98 6.78 3.55 -12.69
C ALA A 98 5.68 3.60 -11.63
N LEU A 99 5.73 2.71 -10.63
CA LEU A 99 4.76 2.72 -9.53
C LEU A 99 4.86 3.98 -8.66
N LYS A 100 6.06 4.49 -8.39
CA LYS A 100 6.21 5.78 -7.70
C LYS A 100 5.53 6.89 -8.48
N SER A 101 5.73 6.94 -9.80
CA SER A 101 5.07 7.93 -10.67
C SER A 101 3.55 7.77 -10.68
N LEU A 102 3.02 6.54 -10.66
CA LEU A 102 1.59 6.27 -10.49
C LEU A 102 1.08 6.83 -9.16
N MET A 103 1.82 6.60 -8.06
CA MET A 103 1.44 7.04 -6.71
C MET A 103 1.54 8.55 -6.49
N GLU A 104 2.36 9.26 -7.27
CA GLU A 104 2.38 10.74 -7.29
C GLU A 104 1.03 11.33 -7.70
N GLY A 105 0.19 10.52 -8.34
CA GLY A 105 -1.13 10.90 -8.79
C GLY A 105 -1.11 11.66 -10.12
N THR A 106 -2.27 12.16 -10.49
CA THR A 106 -2.48 12.91 -11.74
C THR A 106 -2.99 14.32 -11.47
N LYS A 107 -2.64 15.24 -12.36
CA LYS A 107 -3.20 16.61 -12.44
C LYS A 107 -4.00 16.79 -13.73
N GLU A 108 -4.08 15.74 -14.54
CA GLU A 108 -4.83 15.77 -15.80
C GLU A 108 -6.33 15.84 -15.50
N GLN A 109 -7.05 16.65 -16.27
CA GLN A 109 -8.50 16.68 -16.20
C GLN A 109 -9.08 15.34 -16.67
N GLY A 110 -10.17 14.92 -16.07
CA GLY A 110 -10.80 13.67 -16.43
C GLY A 110 -10.16 12.43 -15.84
N GLN A 111 -9.30 12.58 -14.82
CA GLN A 111 -8.61 11.48 -14.16
C GLN A 111 -8.57 11.67 -12.65
N SER A 112 -8.61 10.57 -11.92
CA SER A 112 -8.55 10.57 -10.46
C SER A 112 -7.42 9.71 -9.90
N THR A 113 -6.90 10.10 -8.73
CA THR A 113 -5.91 9.32 -7.99
C THR A 113 -6.65 8.38 -7.04
N ILE A 114 -6.39 7.08 -7.17
CA ILE A 114 -7.11 6.06 -6.39
C ILE A 114 -6.27 5.41 -5.30
N ILE A 115 -4.94 5.39 -5.45
CA ILE A 115 -4.05 4.82 -4.44
C ILE A 115 -3.96 5.80 -3.27
N PRO A 116 -4.23 5.36 -2.02
CA PRO A 116 -4.12 6.23 -0.85
C PRO A 116 -2.71 6.81 -0.70
N ARG A 117 -2.61 8.09 -0.38
CA ARG A 117 -1.33 8.81 -0.30
C ARG A 117 -0.37 8.27 0.77
N GLN A 118 -0.92 7.61 1.79
CA GLN A 118 -0.15 7.01 2.88
C GLN A 118 0.52 5.70 2.47
N THR A 119 0.07 5.09 1.37
CA THR A 119 0.62 3.84 0.84
C THR A 119 2.11 3.97 0.54
N LYS A 120 2.88 2.97 0.92
CA LYS A 120 4.32 2.87 0.61
C LYS A 120 4.58 1.62 -0.21
N ILE A 121 5.45 1.73 -1.20
CA ILE A 121 6.02 0.58 -1.90
C ILE A 121 7.14 0.04 -1.02
N ARG A 122 7.03 -1.18 -0.54
CA ARG A 122 8.06 -1.87 0.24
C ARG A 122 9.07 -2.56 -0.67
N SER A 123 8.59 -3.23 -1.71
CA SER A 123 9.45 -3.81 -2.74
C SER A 123 8.70 -4.05 -4.05
N VAL A 124 9.44 -4.10 -5.15
CA VAL A 124 8.97 -4.61 -6.44
C VAL A 124 10.02 -5.61 -6.95
N LYS A 125 9.59 -6.81 -7.31
CA LYS A 125 10.49 -7.86 -7.83
C LYS A 125 9.84 -8.51 -9.04
N VAL A 126 10.59 -8.66 -10.13
CA VAL A 126 10.11 -9.35 -11.32
C VAL A 126 10.88 -10.65 -11.50
N LYS A 127 10.16 -11.77 -11.58
CA LYS A 127 10.70 -13.09 -11.80
C LYS A 127 9.76 -13.93 -12.64
N ASN A 128 10.26 -14.56 -13.69
CA ASN A 128 9.47 -15.44 -14.58
C ASN A 128 8.18 -14.80 -15.11
N GLY A 129 8.24 -13.52 -15.47
CA GLY A 129 7.08 -12.78 -15.99
C GLY A 129 6.11 -12.27 -14.91
N VAL A 130 6.31 -12.60 -13.65
CA VAL A 130 5.47 -12.13 -12.55
C VAL A 130 6.15 -10.96 -11.83
N ALA A 131 5.50 -9.82 -11.77
CA ALA A 131 5.89 -8.69 -10.93
C ALA A 131 5.21 -8.86 -9.55
N THR A 132 6.00 -9.10 -8.52
CA THR A 132 5.52 -9.13 -7.13
C THR A 132 5.72 -7.75 -6.51
N VAL A 133 4.62 -7.11 -6.13
CA VAL A 133 4.62 -5.78 -5.51
C VAL A 133 4.16 -5.90 -4.07
N ASP A 134 4.99 -5.44 -3.15
CA ASP A 134 4.69 -5.39 -1.73
C ASP A 134 4.38 -3.95 -1.32
N PHE A 135 3.15 -3.71 -0.87
CA PHE A 135 2.70 -2.43 -0.32
C PHE A 135 2.61 -2.47 1.20
N SER A 136 2.67 -1.29 1.82
CA SER A 136 2.30 -1.17 3.24
C SER A 136 0.81 -1.36 3.44
N GLY A 137 0.41 -1.84 4.64
CA GLY A 137 -0.99 -2.02 5.02
C GLY A 137 -1.84 -0.75 4.95
N ASP A 138 -1.20 0.41 4.77
CA ASP A 138 -1.89 1.69 4.54
C ASP A 138 -2.75 1.68 3.28
N ILE A 139 -2.41 0.85 2.28
CA ILE A 139 -3.21 0.72 1.04
C ILE A 139 -4.61 0.17 1.35
N VAL A 140 -4.74 -0.74 2.30
CA VAL A 140 -6.03 -1.28 2.76
C VAL A 140 -6.68 -0.34 3.77
N LYS A 141 -5.91 0.11 4.76
CA LYS A 141 -6.40 0.93 5.87
C LYS A 141 -7.02 2.25 5.43
N HIS A 142 -6.48 2.86 4.39
CA HIS A 142 -6.91 4.18 3.90
C HIS A 142 -7.62 4.11 2.56
N PHE A 143 -7.87 2.91 2.04
CA PHE A 143 -8.67 2.75 0.83
C PHE A 143 -10.13 3.11 1.11
N VAL A 144 -10.70 3.91 0.22
CA VAL A 144 -12.11 4.27 0.24
C VAL A 144 -12.68 3.95 -1.14
N GLY A 145 -13.53 2.94 -1.19
CA GLY A 145 -14.16 2.53 -2.42
C GLY A 145 -14.89 1.19 -2.25
N GLY A 146 -15.79 0.89 -3.16
CA GLY A 146 -16.44 -0.41 -3.30
C GLY A 146 -15.76 -1.26 -4.37
N SER A 147 -16.51 -2.20 -4.96
CA SER A 147 -16.01 -3.15 -5.98
C SER A 147 -15.33 -2.45 -7.16
N THR A 148 -15.97 -1.45 -7.75
CA THR A 148 -15.39 -0.68 -8.88
C THR A 148 -14.12 0.05 -8.46
N GLY A 149 -14.08 0.63 -7.25
CA GLY A 149 -12.88 1.29 -6.74
C GLY A 149 -11.72 0.31 -6.56
N GLU A 150 -11.97 -0.88 -6.01
CA GLU A 150 -10.96 -1.93 -5.88
C GLU A 150 -10.45 -2.38 -7.25
N GLU A 151 -11.35 -2.59 -8.22
CA GLU A 151 -11.00 -2.94 -9.60
C GLU A 151 -10.12 -1.86 -10.25
N MET A 152 -10.47 -0.60 -10.09
CA MET A 152 -9.67 0.52 -10.61
C MET A 152 -8.30 0.63 -9.93
N LEU A 153 -8.21 0.43 -8.61
CA LEU A 153 -6.94 0.47 -7.89
C LEU A 153 -6.02 -0.67 -8.34
N VAL A 154 -6.52 -1.89 -8.32
CA VAL A 154 -5.77 -3.08 -8.74
C VAL A 154 -5.38 -2.95 -10.20
N GLY A 155 -6.31 -2.57 -11.06
CA GLY A 155 -6.09 -2.36 -12.48
C GLY A 155 -5.05 -1.27 -12.77
N SER A 156 -5.03 -0.18 -12.00
CA SER A 156 -3.99 0.87 -12.14
C SER A 156 -2.59 0.31 -11.92
N VAL A 157 -2.41 -0.51 -10.89
CA VAL A 157 -1.13 -1.16 -10.58
C VAL A 157 -0.77 -2.20 -11.65
N VAL A 158 -1.70 -3.10 -11.96
CA VAL A 158 -1.51 -4.22 -12.89
C VAL A 158 -1.21 -3.70 -14.29
N ASN A 159 -2.03 -2.77 -14.82
CA ASN A 159 -1.86 -2.27 -16.18
C ASN A 159 -0.61 -1.39 -16.33
N THR A 160 -0.19 -0.69 -15.26
CA THR A 160 1.08 0.05 -15.25
C THR A 160 2.29 -0.89 -15.34
N LEU A 161 2.29 -1.98 -14.61
CA LEU A 161 3.42 -2.91 -14.62
C LEU A 161 3.43 -3.82 -15.86
N THR A 162 2.28 -4.20 -16.38
CA THR A 162 2.17 -4.99 -17.61
C THR A 162 2.41 -4.18 -18.89
N GLU A 163 2.73 -2.88 -18.80
CA GLU A 163 3.32 -2.12 -19.91
C GLU A 163 4.76 -2.54 -20.20
N PHE A 164 5.45 -3.13 -19.25
CA PHE A 164 6.77 -3.70 -19.49
C PHE A 164 6.62 -5.08 -20.13
N PRO A 165 7.20 -5.30 -21.34
CA PRO A 165 6.99 -6.54 -22.12
C PRO A 165 7.36 -7.83 -21.38
N GLU A 166 8.29 -7.74 -20.43
CA GLU A 166 8.72 -8.87 -19.61
C GLU A 166 7.79 -9.18 -18.43
N VAL A 167 6.76 -8.34 -18.19
CA VAL A 167 5.77 -8.54 -17.12
C VAL A 167 4.46 -9.01 -17.71
N THR A 168 4.08 -10.25 -17.44
CA THR A 168 2.83 -10.86 -17.93
C THR A 168 1.71 -10.85 -16.90
N SER A 169 2.06 -10.75 -15.60
CA SER A 169 1.10 -10.69 -14.50
C SER A 169 1.73 -10.03 -13.26
N VAL A 170 0.86 -9.65 -12.33
CA VAL A 170 1.25 -8.95 -11.10
C VAL A 170 0.67 -9.65 -9.88
N GLN A 171 1.50 -9.96 -8.90
CA GLN A 171 1.11 -10.42 -7.59
C GLN A 171 1.20 -9.27 -6.59
N ILE A 172 0.13 -9.01 -5.86
CA ILE A 172 0.08 -7.99 -4.80
C ILE A 172 0.30 -8.65 -3.45
N LEU A 173 1.18 -8.07 -2.65
CA LEU A 173 1.42 -8.41 -1.25
C LEU A 173 1.13 -7.19 -0.39
N ILE A 174 0.70 -7.42 0.84
CA ILE A 174 0.53 -6.38 1.86
C ILE A 174 1.38 -6.75 3.08
N ASP A 175 2.30 -5.86 3.45
CA ASP A 175 3.26 -6.07 4.54
C ASP A 175 4.01 -7.41 4.43
N GLY A 176 4.35 -7.79 3.17
CA GLY A 176 5.08 -9.00 2.82
C GLY A 176 4.23 -10.26 2.71
N ASN A 177 2.91 -10.19 2.92
CA ASN A 177 2.03 -11.35 2.91
C ASN A 177 1.07 -11.31 1.70
N PRO A 178 0.77 -12.47 1.08
CA PRO A 178 -0.35 -12.59 0.16
C PRO A 178 -1.66 -12.20 0.85
N VAL A 179 -2.57 -11.60 0.10
CA VAL A 179 -3.90 -11.21 0.58
C VAL A 179 -4.97 -11.78 -0.34
N GLU A 180 -6.14 -12.06 0.22
CA GLU A 180 -7.27 -12.53 -0.56
C GLU A 180 -7.88 -11.41 -1.40
N SER A 181 -7.97 -10.19 -0.84
CA SER A 181 -8.45 -8.99 -1.51
C SER A 181 -7.98 -7.72 -0.78
N LEU A 182 -8.19 -6.54 -1.35
CA LEU A 182 -7.97 -5.27 -0.65
C LEU A 182 -9.23 -4.80 0.10
N ALA A 183 -10.42 -5.02 -0.50
CA ALA A 183 -11.70 -4.58 0.04
C ALA A 183 -12.83 -5.64 -0.08
N GLY A 184 -12.47 -6.90 -0.35
CA GLY A 184 -13.41 -8.02 -0.37
C GLY A 184 -14.11 -8.27 -1.71
N HIS A 185 -13.68 -7.64 -2.81
CA HIS A 185 -14.39 -7.74 -4.09
C HIS A 185 -13.58 -8.40 -5.21
N MET A 186 -12.24 -8.37 -5.14
CA MET A 186 -11.36 -8.99 -6.12
C MET A 186 -10.51 -10.09 -5.47
N ASP A 187 -10.40 -11.23 -6.14
CA ASP A 187 -9.48 -12.29 -5.73
C ASP A 187 -8.04 -11.91 -6.12
N LEU A 188 -7.18 -11.71 -5.13
CA LEU A 188 -5.77 -11.38 -5.25
C LEU A 188 -4.84 -12.52 -4.85
N THR A 189 -5.38 -13.71 -4.59
CA THR A 189 -4.61 -14.90 -4.19
C THR A 189 -3.64 -15.35 -5.27
N MET A 190 -3.97 -15.08 -6.54
CA MET A 190 -3.16 -15.44 -7.72
C MET A 190 -2.69 -14.20 -8.48
N PRO A 191 -1.56 -14.29 -9.23
CA PRO A 191 -1.10 -13.19 -10.05
C PRO A 191 -2.12 -12.77 -11.10
N ILE A 192 -2.41 -11.48 -11.19
CA ILE A 192 -3.41 -10.89 -12.07
C ILE A 192 -2.76 -10.50 -13.39
N LYS A 193 -3.34 -10.92 -14.50
CA LYS A 193 -2.94 -10.50 -15.85
C LYS A 193 -3.47 -9.11 -16.15
N ARG A 194 -2.94 -8.51 -17.23
CA ARG A 194 -3.42 -7.24 -17.75
C ARG A 194 -4.94 -7.21 -17.86
N MET A 195 -5.53 -6.17 -17.33
CA MET A 195 -6.99 -5.99 -17.26
C MET A 195 -7.47 -5.15 -18.45
N GLU A 196 -7.65 -5.81 -19.60
CA GLU A 196 -8.07 -5.15 -20.87
C GLU A 196 -9.53 -4.66 -20.81
N SER A 197 -10.39 -5.32 -20.03
CA SER A 197 -11.82 -5.00 -19.92
C SER A 197 -12.10 -3.59 -19.44
N ILE A 198 -11.19 -3.03 -18.66
CA ILE A 198 -11.32 -1.68 -18.07
C ILE A 198 -10.51 -0.61 -18.82
N LEU A 199 -9.93 -0.96 -19.97
CA LEU A 199 -9.29 0.01 -20.86
C LEU A 199 -10.30 0.59 -21.85
N PRO A 200 -10.06 1.81 -22.39
CA PRO A 200 -10.86 2.35 -23.48
C PRO A 200 -10.78 1.43 -24.71
N LYS A 201 -11.91 1.26 -25.39
CA LYS A 201 -11.97 0.54 -26.68
C LYS A 201 -11.50 1.43 -27.81
#